data_93b4437c64597675b9b897f2333e2161
#
_entry.id   93b4437c64597675b9b897f2333e2161
#
_cell.length_a   1.000
_cell.length_b   1.000
_cell.length_c   1.000
_cell.angle_alpha   90.00
_cell.angle_beta   90.00
_cell.angle_gamma   90.00
#
_symmetry.space_group_name_H-M   'P 1'
#
loop_
_entity.id
_entity.type
_entity.pdbx_description
1 polymer ?
#
loop_
_entity_poly.entity_id
_entity_poly.type
_entity_poly.pdbx_seq_one_letter_code
_entity_poly.pdbx_strand_id
1 'polypeptide(L)'
;MRFFIYIFFSFPLILVCQNTTKEISAKRITSDVIVDGILDELFWYDVDVAQNFIMMQPDNGKYERNTQNTEVKFAYDNNALYVGAALFDSNPYEILQELGARDDQNKNADSFGLFINPFNDGINEFCFMVTASGAQIDKKITLTTDGYKEDLNWDSVWESSVIINEKGWFVEMRIPYSAIRFPNIKNHTWGLNIYRQLRRLRE
;
A
#
# COMPACT_ATOMS: atom_id res chain seq x y z
N MET A 1 47.28 34.60 -44.34
CA MET A 1 47.06 33.53 -43.35
C MET A 1 45.78 33.88 -42.62
N ARG A 2 44.66 33.18 -42.90
CA ARG A 2 43.36 33.45 -42.30
C ARG A 2 43.16 32.46 -41.15
N PHE A 3 43.06 32.93 -39.91
CA PHE A 3 42.73 32.13 -38.74
C PHE A 3 41.19 32.03 -38.59
N PHE A 4 40.63 30.82 -38.62
CA PHE A 4 39.26 30.53 -38.24
C PHE A 4 39.23 30.18 -36.77
N ILE A 5 38.55 31.00 -35.96
CA ILE A 5 38.28 30.68 -34.52
C ILE A 5 36.96 29.94 -34.48
N TYR A 6 36.99 28.65 -34.07
CA TYR A 6 35.79 27.88 -33.77
C TYR A 6 35.42 28.12 -32.31
N ILE A 7 34.29 28.80 -32.08
CA ILE A 7 33.70 28.95 -30.74
C ILE A 7 32.84 27.72 -30.50
N PHE A 8 33.27 26.84 -29.57
CA PHE A 8 32.49 25.71 -29.10
C PHE A 8 31.48 26.20 -28.06
N PHE A 9 30.21 26.25 -28.42
CA PHE A 9 29.12 26.51 -27.47
C PHE A 9 28.79 25.19 -26.74
N SER A 10 29.30 24.99 -25.54
CA SER A 10 28.83 23.89 -24.70
C SER A 10 27.52 24.28 -24.02
N PHE A 11 26.42 23.71 -24.48
CA PHE A 11 25.13 23.81 -23.79
C PHE A 11 25.16 22.86 -22.59
N PRO A 12 24.95 23.32 -21.33
CA PRO A 12 24.81 22.41 -20.21
C PRO A 12 23.50 21.64 -20.36
N LEU A 13 23.59 20.32 -20.50
CA LEU A 13 22.44 19.42 -20.43
C LEU A 13 22.00 19.38 -18.97
N ILE A 14 20.95 20.14 -18.62
CA ILE A 14 20.31 20.01 -17.31
C ILE A 14 19.43 18.78 -17.35
N LEU A 15 19.92 17.66 -16.84
CA LEU A 15 19.12 16.45 -16.56
C LEU A 15 18.23 16.77 -15.35
N VAL A 16 16.98 17.16 -15.59
CA VAL A 16 15.96 17.23 -14.55
C VAL A 16 15.48 15.80 -14.31
N CYS A 17 15.97 15.19 -13.24
CA CYS A 17 15.41 13.95 -12.73
C CYS A 17 14.03 14.28 -12.13
N GLN A 18 12.96 14.07 -12.88
CA GLN A 18 11.60 14.16 -12.37
C GLN A 18 11.28 12.86 -11.64
N ASN A 19 11.38 12.86 -10.31
CA ASN A 19 10.73 11.85 -9.49
C ASN A 19 9.23 12.09 -9.59
N THR A 20 8.54 11.38 -10.48
CA THR A 20 7.08 11.39 -10.55
C THR A 20 6.56 10.53 -9.39
N THR A 21 6.15 11.18 -8.30
CA THR A 21 5.41 10.53 -7.23
C THR A 21 4.07 10.07 -7.80
N LYS A 22 3.73 8.79 -7.62
CA LYS A 22 2.40 8.28 -7.99
C LYS A 22 1.38 8.83 -7.00
N GLU A 23 0.23 9.23 -7.49
CA GLU A 23 -0.89 9.71 -6.69
C GLU A 23 -2.12 8.86 -6.97
N ILE A 24 -2.97 8.68 -5.96
CA ILE A 24 -4.26 8.03 -6.07
C ILE A 24 -5.29 8.79 -5.25
N SER A 25 -6.51 8.90 -5.76
CA SER A 25 -7.61 9.56 -5.07
C SER A 25 -8.51 8.54 -4.38
N ALA A 26 -8.79 8.76 -3.10
CA ALA A 26 -9.85 8.02 -2.42
C ALA A 26 -11.21 8.60 -2.77
N LYS A 27 -12.20 7.75 -3.09
CA LYS A 27 -13.56 8.16 -3.43
C LYS A 27 -14.40 8.34 -2.18
N ARG A 28 -15.10 9.46 -2.08
CA ARG A 28 -16.09 9.65 -1.02
C ARG A 28 -17.35 8.83 -1.30
N ILE A 29 -17.79 8.06 -0.31
CA ILE A 29 -18.98 7.23 -0.38
C ILE A 29 -20.00 7.63 0.69
N THR A 30 -21.25 7.24 0.46
CA THR A 30 -22.39 7.43 1.39
C THR A 30 -23.15 6.13 1.63
N SER A 31 -22.82 5.06 0.89
CA SER A 31 -23.37 3.73 1.08
C SER A 31 -22.67 3.02 2.24
N ASP A 32 -23.39 2.13 2.88
CA ASP A 32 -22.81 1.21 3.85
C ASP A 32 -21.83 0.26 3.15
N VAL A 33 -20.79 -0.13 3.88
CA VAL A 33 -19.76 -1.08 3.44
C VAL A 33 -19.82 -2.28 4.37
N ILE A 34 -19.87 -3.47 3.80
CA ILE A 34 -19.78 -4.72 4.53
C ILE A 34 -18.37 -5.26 4.34
N VAL A 35 -17.58 -5.26 5.40
CA VAL A 35 -16.20 -5.75 5.34
C VAL A 35 -16.22 -7.28 5.37
N ASP A 36 -16.41 -7.91 4.23
CA ASP A 36 -16.50 -9.37 4.09
C ASP A 36 -15.41 -9.97 3.18
N GLY A 37 -14.60 -9.12 2.53
CA GLY A 37 -13.51 -9.50 1.61
C GLY A 37 -13.98 -9.64 0.17
N ILE A 38 -15.23 -9.28 -0.16
CA ILE A 38 -15.80 -9.34 -1.51
C ILE A 38 -15.95 -7.90 -2.01
N LEU A 39 -15.23 -7.52 -3.04
CA LEU A 39 -15.26 -6.16 -3.61
C LEU A 39 -16.45 -6.02 -4.58
N ASP A 40 -17.67 -6.22 -4.12
CA ASP A 40 -18.88 -6.23 -4.95
C ASP A 40 -19.78 -5.00 -4.75
N GLU A 41 -19.50 -4.12 -3.77
CA GLU A 41 -20.21 -2.87 -3.67
C GLU A 41 -20.00 -2.01 -4.92
N LEU A 42 -21.08 -1.42 -5.39
CA LEU A 42 -21.11 -0.67 -6.66
C LEU A 42 -20.05 0.44 -6.73
N PHE A 43 -19.67 1.04 -5.61
CA PHE A 43 -18.68 2.10 -5.63
C PHE A 43 -17.27 1.60 -5.96
N TRP A 44 -16.92 0.31 -5.71
CA TRP A 44 -15.63 -0.26 -6.08
C TRP A 44 -15.38 -0.31 -7.60
N TYR A 45 -16.45 -0.23 -8.41
CA TYR A 45 -16.32 -0.21 -9.89
C TYR A 45 -15.96 1.17 -10.44
N ASP A 46 -16.09 2.23 -9.63
CA ASP A 46 -15.91 3.62 -10.06
C ASP A 46 -14.96 4.36 -9.09
N VAL A 47 -13.82 3.75 -8.79
CA VAL A 47 -12.72 4.31 -8.00
C VAL A 47 -11.41 4.15 -8.74
N ASP A 48 -10.45 5.03 -8.45
CA ASP A 48 -9.10 4.90 -8.98
C ASP A 48 -8.44 3.60 -8.47
N VAL A 49 -7.61 3.01 -9.30
CA VAL A 49 -6.91 1.75 -8.99
C VAL A 49 -5.42 1.98 -8.95
N ALA A 50 -4.80 1.73 -7.80
CA ALA A 50 -3.35 1.61 -7.71
C ALA A 50 -2.92 0.26 -8.25
N GLN A 51 -2.00 0.26 -9.21
CA GLN A 51 -1.50 -0.92 -9.92
C GLN A 51 -0.07 -0.69 -10.43
N ASN A 52 0.51 -1.70 -11.07
CA ASN A 52 1.88 -1.66 -11.57
C ASN A 52 2.88 -1.42 -10.43
N PHE A 53 2.82 -2.29 -9.44
CA PHE A 53 3.72 -2.25 -8.31
C PHE A 53 5.14 -2.68 -8.71
N ILE A 54 6.10 -2.25 -7.93
CA ILE A 54 7.53 -2.51 -8.18
C ILE A 54 8.03 -3.45 -7.08
N MET A 55 8.71 -4.51 -7.50
CA MET A 55 9.32 -5.46 -6.58
C MET A 55 10.46 -4.81 -5.80
N MET A 56 10.51 -5.10 -4.50
CA MET A 56 11.67 -4.84 -3.65
C MET A 56 12.63 -6.02 -3.67
N GLN A 57 12.10 -7.22 -3.72
CA GLN A 57 12.82 -8.50 -3.77
C GLN A 57 12.04 -9.48 -4.64
N PRO A 58 12.70 -10.43 -5.32
CA PRO A 58 14.15 -10.57 -5.46
C PRO A 58 14.76 -9.60 -6.47
N ASP A 59 13.95 -9.02 -7.34
CA ASP A 59 14.35 -8.21 -8.50
C ASP A 59 14.02 -6.74 -8.29
N ASN A 60 14.72 -6.08 -7.38
CA ASN A 60 14.47 -4.68 -7.03
C ASN A 60 14.39 -3.77 -8.28
N GLY A 61 13.30 -2.98 -8.33
CA GLY A 61 13.05 -2.01 -9.40
C GLY A 61 12.31 -2.59 -10.61
N LYS A 62 12.08 -3.90 -10.70
CA LYS A 62 11.23 -4.48 -11.74
C LYS A 62 9.75 -4.39 -11.35
N TYR A 63 8.88 -4.38 -12.35
CA TYR A 63 7.45 -4.50 -12.11
C TYR A 63 7.09 -5.88 -11.55
N GLU A 64 6.02 -5.93 -10.77
CA GLU A 64 5.39 -7.19 -10.35
C GLU A 64 5.09 -8.10 -11.53
N ARG A 65 5.03 -9.40 -11.29
CA ARG A 65 4.78 -10.36 -12.36
C ARG A 65 3.33 -10.29 -12.81
N ASN A 66 3.08 -10.40 -14.11
CA ASN A 66 1.71 -10.41 -14.66
C ASN A 66 0.81 -11.53 -14.10
N THR A 67 1.42 -12.56 -13.54
CA THR A 67 0.71 -13.68 -12.89
C THR A 67 0.37 -13.44 -11.42
N GLN A 68 0.89 -12.38 -10.84
CA GLN A 68 0.70 -11.95 -9.44
C GLN A 68 0.36 -10.45 -9.33
N ASN A 69 -0.46 -9.94 -10.24
CA ASN A 69 -0.88 -8.54 -10.23
C ASN A 69 -1.55 -8.15 -8.92
N THR A 70 -1.35 -6.90 -8.55
CA THR A 70 -1.96 -6.28 -7.38
C THR A 70 -2.80 -5.08 -7.83
N GLU A 71 -4.04 -5.00 -7.36
CA GLU A 71 -4.91 -3.85 -7.54
C GLU A 71 -5.40 -3.38 -6.18
N VAL A 72 -5.24 -2.09 -5.89
CA VAL A 72 -5.69 -1.52 -4.61
C VAL A 72 -6.55 -0.30 -4.87
N LYS A 73 -7.66 -0.22 -4.15
CA LYS A 73 -8.70 0.80 -4.28
C LYS A 73 -8.95 1.45 -2.92
N PHE A 74 -9.31 2.74 -2.95
CA PHE A 74 -9.56 3.51 -1.74
C PHE A 74 -10.90 4.23 -1.80
N ALA A 75 -11.68 4.10 -0.74
CA ALA A 75 -12.90 4.86 -0.52
C ALA A 75 -12.90 5.42 0.91
N TYR A 76 -13.73 6.41 1.18
CA TYR A 76 -13.87 6.97 2.53
C TYR A 76 -15.27 7.53 2.76
N ASP A 77 -15.67 7.54 4.02
CA ASP A 77 -16.86 8.24 4.49
C ASP A 77 -16.52 9.27 5.58
N ASN A 78 -17.46 9.60 6.45
CA ASN A 78 -17.21 10.50 7.57
C ASN A 78 -16.50 9.84 8.76
N ASN A 79 -16.36 8.52 8.77
CA ASN A 79 -15.95 7.72 9.93
C ASN A 79 -14.66 6.94 9.68
N ALA A 80 -14.41 6.54 8.43
CA ALA A 80 -13.34 5.59 8.12
C ALA A 80 -12.77 5.76 6.71
N LEU A 81 -11.55 5.26 6.54
CA LEU A 81 -10.95 4.90 5.26
C LEU A 81 -11.28 3.43 4.99
N TYR A 82 -11.70 3.13 3.78
CA TYR A 82 -11.95 1.78 3.26
C TYR A 82 -10.91 1.44 2.21
N VAL A 83 -10.43 0.21 2.26
CA VAL A 83 -9.42 -0.29 1.33
C VAL A 83 -9.90 -1.62 0.77
N GLY A 84 -9.97 -1.71 -0.54
CA GLY A 84 -10.22 -2.95 -1.26
C GLY A 84 -8.97 -3.36 -2.03
N ALA A 85 -8.45 -4.56 -1.79
CA ALA A 85 -7.29 -5.07 -2.50
C ALA A 85 -7.59 -6.41 -3.18
N ALA A 86 -7.27 -6.50 -4.48
CA ALA A 86 -7.26 -7.73 -5.25
C ALA A 86 -5.82 -8.15 -5.49
N LEU A 87 -5.44 -9.26 -4.91
CA LEU A 87 -4.09 -9.81 -4.90
C LEU A 87 -4.08 -11.07 -5.74
N PHE A 88 -4.01 -10.86 -7.06
CA PHE A 88 -4.10 -11.96 -8.04
C PHE A 88 -2.93 -12.93 -7.91
N ASP A 89 -3.21 -14.19 -8.19
CA ASP A 89 -2.23 -15.24 -8.16
C ASP A 89 -2.60 -16.36 -9.15
N SER A 90 -1.67 -16.76 -9.99
CA SER A 90 -1.89 -17.85 -10.95
C SER A 90 -2.00 -19.23 -10.29
N ASN A 91 -1.52 -19.36 -9.03
CA ASN A 91 -1.58 -20.59 -8.26
C ASN A 91 -2.16 -20.32 -6.85
N PRO A 92 -3.45 -19.98 -6.72
CA PRO A 92 -4.03 -19.59 -5.43
C PRO A 92 -3.97 -20.68 -4.35
N TYR A 93 -3.90 -21.95 -4.76
CA TYR A 93 -3.75 -23.09 -3.83
C TYR A 93 -2.38 -23.15 -3.13
N GLU A 94 -1.40 -22.38 -3.63
CA GLU A 94 -0.05 -22.27 -3.06
C GLU A 94 0.11 -21.02 -2.19
N ILE A 95 -0.93 -20.22 -2.01
CA ILE A 95 -0.91 -19.07 -1.10
C ILE A 95 -0.66 -19.58 0.31
N LEU A 96 0.37 -19.05 0.96
CA LEU A 96 0.74 -19.47 2.30
C LEU A 96 -0.16 -18.80 3.34
N GLN A 97 -0.75 -19.62 4.23
CA GLN A 97 -1.81 -19.23 5.15
C GLN A 97 -1.56 -19.75 6.57
N GLU A 98 -0.32 -19.72 7.05
CA GLU A 98 -0.06 -20.13 8.43
C GLU A 98 -0.86 -19.25 9.39
N LEU A 99 -1.64 -19.88 10.27
CA LEU A 99 -2.41 -19.18 11.29
C LEU A 99 -1.50 -18.53 12.32
N GLY A 100 -1.83 -17.33 12.71
CA GLY A 100 -1.10 -16.56 13.71
C GLY A 100 -2.02 -15.83 14.66
N ALA A 101 -1.51 -15.45 15.82
CA ALA A 101 -2.15 -14.48 16.67
C ALA A 101 -2.03 -13.08 16.03
N ARG A 102 -2.84 -12.14 16.51
CA ARG A 102 -2.66 -10.72 16.19
C ARG A 102 -1.22 -10.30 16.48
N ASP A 103 -0.65 -9.45 15.63
CA ASP A 103 0.70 -8.89 15.72
C ASP A 103 1.87 -9.87 15.59
N ASP A 104 1.60 -11.13 15.25
CA ASP A 104 2.65 -12.11 14.97
C ASP A 104 3.17 -11.97 13.52
N GLN A 105 4.27 -11.25 13.38
CA GLN A 105 4.91 -10.99 12.08
C GLN A 105 5.75 -12.16 11.55
N ASN A 106 5.95 -13.21 12.36
CA ASN A 106 6.87 -14.31 12.04
C ASN A 106 6.20 -15.51 11.35
N LYS A 107 4.95 -15.37 10.91
CA LYS A 107 4.21 -16.44 10.27
C LYS A 107 4.61 -16.65 8.82
N ASN A 108 4.56 -17.90 8.41
CA ASN A 108 4.77 -18.27 7.02
C ASN A 108 3.45 -18.13 6.25
N ALA A 109 3.05 -16.88 6.06
CA ALA A 109 1.83 -16.50 5.37
C ALA A 109 2.08 -15.33 4.43
N ASP A 110 1.40 -15.30 3.30
CA ASP A 110 1.35 -14.13 2.43
C ASP A 110 0.69 -12.97 3.19
N SER A 111 1.11 -11.75 2.93
CA SER A 111 0.60 -10.58 3.62
C SER A 111 0.40 -9.38 2.70
N PHE A 112 -0.56 -8.55 3.06
CA PHE A 112 -0.87 -7.27 2.44
C PHE A 112 -0.92 -6.19 3.52
N GLY A 113 -0.40 -5.01 3.22
CA GLY A 113 -0.41 -3.92 4.19
C GLY A 113 -0.32 -2.53 3.58
N LEU A 114 -0.68 -1.58 4.41
CA LEU A 114 -0.64 -0.15 4.15
C LEU A 114 0.23 0.53 5.20
N PHE A 115 1.03 1.48 4.74
CA PHE A 115 1.77 2.41 5.57
C PHE A 115 1.23 3.80 5.26
N ILE A 116 0.56 4.41 6.22
CA ILE A 116 -0.14 5.67 6.05
C ILE A 116 0.56 6.74 6.88
N ASN A 117 0.97 7.83 6.23
CA ASN A 117 1.51 9.02 6.87
C ASN A 117 0.52 10.18 6.70
N PRO A 118 -0.40 10.38 7.66
CA PRO A 118 -1.47 11.35 7.52
C PRO A 118 -1.01 12.81 7.61
N PHE A 119 0.18 13.06 8.15
CA PHE A 119 0.78 14.38 8.22
C PHE A 119 1.62 14.72 6.97
N ASN A 120 1.88 13.72 6.12
CA ASN A 120 2.73 13.82 4.94
C ASN A 120 4.11 14.44 5.26
N ASP A 121 4.63 14.13 6.45
CA ASP A 121 5.89 14.66 6.99
C ASP A 121 7.07 13.71 6.76
N GLY A 122 6.81 12.48 6.30
CA GLY A 122 7.81 11.44 6.13
C GLY A 122 8.40 10.90 7.44
N ILE A 123 7.81 11.22 8.60
CA ILE A 123 8.35 10.90 9.92
C ILE A 123 7.52 9.83 10.62
N ASN A 124 6.19 9.99 10.63
CA ASN A 124 5.31 9.10 11.38
C ASN A 124 4.36 8.37 10.45
N GLU A 125 4.37 7.04 10.52
CA GLU A 125 3.50 6.18 9.73
C GLU A 125 2.70 5.25 10.65
N PHE A 126 1.46 4.99 10.25
CA PHE A 126 0.61 3.95 10.82
C PHE A 126 0.58 2.79 9.83
N CYS A 127 0.92 1.61 10.30
CA CYS A 127 0.92 0.40 9.52
C CYS A 127 -0.29 -0.47 9.88
N PHE A 128 -1.04 -0.90 8.87
CA PHE A 128 -2.15 -1.84 8.98
C PHE A 128 -1.91 -2.98 8.00
N MET A 129 -1.69 -4.17 8.49
CA MET A 129 -1.42 -5.35 7.69
C MET A 129 -2.36 -6.49 8.03
N VAL A 130 -2.63 -7.34 7.05
CA VAL A 130 -3.37 -8.57 7.23
C VAL A 130 -2.66 -9.70 6.48
N THR A 131 -2.63 -10.87 7.07
CA THR A 131 -2.13 -12.09 6.41
C THR A 131 -3.23 -12.74 5.59
N ALA A 132 -2.86 -13.59 4.65
CA ALA A 132 -3.82 -14.39 3.88
C ALA A 132 -4.65 -15.35 4.75
N SER A 133 -4.25 -15.61 5.99
CA SER A 133 -5.04 -16.32 7.01
C SER A 133 -5.96 -15.43 7.84
N GLY A 134 -5.97 -14.10 7.58
CA GLY A 134 -6.82 -13.13 8.29
C GLY A 134 -6.23 -12.57 9.59
N ALA A 135 -5.00 -12.92 9.97
CA ALA A 135 -4.37 -12.33 11.15
C ALA A 135 -4.00 -10.87 10.90
N GLN A 136 -4.44 -9.98 11.78
CA GLN A 136 -4.15 -8.55 11.73
C GLN A 136 -2.82 -8.24 12.42
N ILE A 137 -2.10 -7.26 11.86
CA ILE A 137 -0.86 -6.72 12.41
C ILE A 137 -0.96 -5.21 12.29
N ASP A 138 -0.81 -4.49 13.38
CA ASP A 138 -0.73 -3.03 13.36
C ASP A 138 0.45 -2.53 14.18
N LYS A 139 1.05 -1.45 13.71
CA LYS A 139 2.18 -0.82 14.38
C LYS A 139 2.30 0.63 13.99
N LYS A 140 2.96 1.39 14.84
CA LYS A 140 3.40 2.74 14.51
C LYS A 140 4.88 2.72 14.15
N ILE A 141 5.24 3.44 13.09
CA ILE A 141 6.64 3.60 12.68
C ILE A 141 7.01 5.06 12.79
N THR A 142 8.18 5.33 13.34
CA THR A 142 8.71 6.69 13.47
C THR A 142 10.12 6.73 12.91
N LEU A 143 10.39 7.64 11.98
CA LEU A 143 11.74 7.91 11.49
C LEU A 143 12.51 8.70 12.56
N THR A 144 13.67 8.19 12.96
CA THR A 144 14.58 8.80 13.93
C THR A 144 15.94 9.02 13.29
N THR A 145 16.85 9.65 13.99
CA THR A 145 18.26 9.82 13.55
C THR A 145 18.98 8.49 13.32
N ASP A 146 18.55 7.44 14.03
CA ASP A 146 19.18 6.12 13.99
C ASP A 146 18.44 5.14 13.03
N GLY A 147 17.46 5.66 12.28
CA GLY A 147 16.64 4.89 11.35
C GLY A 147 15.17 4.77 11.79
N TYR A 148 14.46 3.80 11.23
CA TYR A 148 13.06 3.56 11.57
C TYR A 148 12.93 2.82 12.90
N LYS A 149 12.07 3.35 13.78
CA LYS A 149 11.68 2.70 15.03
C LYS A 149 10.24 2.23 14.92
N GLU A 150 10.04 0.92 15.11
CA GLU A 150 8.71 0.31 15.16
C GLU A 150 8.21 0.23 16.61
N ASP A 151 6.97 0.62 16.83
CA ASP A 151 6.24 0.42 18.09
C ASP A 151 5.14 -0.59 17.86
N LEU A 152 5.38 -1.82 18.29
CA LEU A 152 4.47 -2.97 18.21
C LEU A 152 3.45 -3.00 19.37
N ASN A 153 3.62 -2.12 20.37
CA ASN A 153 2.64 -2.00 21.47
C ASN A 153 1.52 -1.01 21.11
N TRP A 154 1.66 -0.32 19.98
CA TRP A 154 0.57 0.51 19.48
C TRP A 154 -0.48 -0.44 18.87
N ASP A 155 -1.64 -0.46 19.48
CA ASP A 155 -2.76 -1.32 19.13
C ASP A 155 -3.96 -0.45 18.72
N SER A 156 -4.61 -0.80 17.64
CA SER A 156 -5.73 -0.06 17.10
C SER A 156 -6.93 -0.98 16.84
N VAL A 157 -8.13 -0.41 16.94
CA VAL A 157 -9.35 -1.12 16.56
C VAL A 157 -9.68 -0.80 15.12
N TRP A 158 -9.58 -1.80 14.26
CA TRP A 158 -9.92 -1.74 12.84
C TRP A 158 -10.46 -3.08 12.37
N GLU A 159 -11.10 -3.10 11.21
CA GLU A 159 -11.76 -4.29 10.67
C GLU A 159 -11.06 -4.72 9.38
N SER A 160 -10.97 -6.01 9.18
CA SER A 160 -10.51 -6.59 7.91
C SER A 160 -11.16 -7.94 7.67
N SER A 161 -11.34 -8.25 6.40
CA SER A 161 -11.77 -9.57 5.95
C SER A 161 -10.94 -10.02 4.75
N VAL A 162 -10.73 -11.32 4.65
CA VAL A 162 -9.93 -11.95 3.60
C VAL A 162 -10.70 -13.10 2.98
N ILE A 163 -10.73 -13.15 1.65
CA ILE A 163 -11.26 -14.29 0.89
C ILE A 163 -10.19 -14.78 -0.08
N ILE A 164 -10.05 -16.10 -0.21
CA ILE A 164 -9.23 -16.75 -1.22
C ILE A 164 -10.15 -17.49 -2.20
N ASN A 165 -9.93 -17.28 -3.49
CA ASN A 165 -10.66 -17.95 -4.57
C ASN A 165 -9.71 -18.36 -5.72
N GLU A 166 -10.27 -18.81 -6.84
CA GLU A 166 -9.51 -19.26 -8.01
C GLU A 166 -8.67 -18.17 -8.69
N LYS A 167 -8.86 -16.88 -8.36
CA LYS A 167 -8.12 -15.76 -8.94
C LYS A 167 -6.96 -15.27 -8.07
N GLY A 168 -6.96 -15.62 -6.79
CA GLY A 168 -6.01 -15.10 -5.80
C GLY A 168 -6.67 -14.90 -4.44
N TRP A 169 -6.24 -13.89 -3.72
CA TRP A 169 -6.87 -13.49 -2.46
C TRP A 169 -7.26 -12.02 -2.46
N PHE A 170 -8.29 -11.71 -1.72
CA PHE A 170 -8.93 -10.41 -1.69
C PHE A 170 -9.01 -9.95 -0.26
N VAL A 171 -8.85 -8.66 -0.06
CA VAL A 171 -8.86 -8.02 1.24
C VAL A 171 -9.80 -6.83 1.21
N GLU A 172 -10.63 -6.73 2.23
CA GLU A 172 -11.27 -5.48 2.61
C GLU A 172 -10.81 -5.04 3.97
N MET A 173 -10.58 -3.73 4.12
CA MET A 173 -10.24 -3.12 5.39
C MET A 173 -11.13 -1.92 5.64
N ARG A 174 -11.54 -1.75 6.88
CA ARG A 174 -12.14 -0.53 7.40
C ARG A 174 -11.26 0.03 8.51
N ILE A 175 -10.65 1.17 8.28
CA ILE A 175 -9.73 1.83 9.20
C ILE A 175 -10.43 3.09 9.73
N PRO A 176 -10.98 3.06 10.95
CA PRO A 176 -11.69 4.20 11.50
C PRO A 176 -10.75 5.38 11.76
N TYR A 177 -11.23 6.59 11.61
CA TYR A 177 -10.42 7.80 11.86
C TYR A 177 -9.98 7.93 13.32
N SER A 178 -10.62 7.24 14.25
CA SER A 178 -10.15 7.13 15.64
C SER A 178 -8.83 6.36 15.77
N ALA A 179 -8.51 5.50 14.78
CA ALA A 179 -7.25 4.76 14.68
C ALA A 179 -6.09 5.60 14.15
N ILE A 180 -6.36 6.71 13.50
CA ILE A 180 -5.36 7.54 12.81
C ILE A 180 -5.45 8.97 13.34
N ARG A 181 -4.30 9.55 13.65
CA ARG A 181 -4.23 10.98 13.95
C ARG A 181 -3.82 11.75 12.71
N PHE A 182 -4.60 12.75 12.32
CA PHE A 182 -4.33 13.61 11.18
C PHE A 182 -4.71 15.06 11.46
N PRO A 183 -4.16 16.05 10.73
CA PRO A 183 -4.45 17.46 10.96
C PRO A 183 -5.90 17.77 10.58
N ASN A 184 -6.52 18.73 11.28
CA ASN A 184 -7.87 19.19 10.95
C ASN A 184 -7.81 20.24 9.84
N ILE A 185 -7.74 19.80 8.58
CA ILE A 185 -7.71 20.63 7.38
C ILE A 185 -8.80 20.18 6.40
N LYS A 186 -9.14 21.05 5.45
CA LYS A 186 -10.24 20.80 4.50
C LYS A 186 -9.93 19.67 3.49
N ASN A 187 -8.71 19.66 2.98
CA ASN A 187 -8.26 18.68 1.97
C ASN A 187 -7.05 17.95 2.55
N HIS A 188 -7.09 16.64 2.51
CA HIS A 188 -6.03 15.79 3.03
C HIS A 188 -5.23 15.17 1.88
N THR A 189 -3.92 15.27 1.95
CA THR A 189 -2.98 14.49 1.15
C THR A 189 -2.11 13.73 2.11
N TRP A 190 -2.18 12.41 2.07
CA TRP A 190 -1.44 11.51 2.95
C TRP A 190 -0.30 10.84 2.19
N GLY A 191 0.82 10.66 2.84
CA GLY A 191 1.84 9.74 2.36
C GLY A 191 1.29 8.32 2.45
N LEU A 192 1.54 7.52 1.40
CA LEU A 192 1.03 6.16 1.30
C LEU A 192 2.09 5.24 0.69
N ASN A 193 2.38 4.12 1.38
CA ASN A 193 3.05 2.98 0.78
C ASN A 193 2.14 1.76 0.88
N ILE A 194 2.15 0.94 -0.15
CA ILE A 194 1.39 -0.29 -0.25
C ILE A 194 2.39 -1.44 -0.32
N TYR A 195 2.15 -2.46 0.48
CA TYR A 195 3.03 -3.60 0.60
C TYR A 195 2.26 -4.90 0.35
N ARG A 196 2.85 -5.77 -0.44
CA ARG A 196 2.43 -7.16 -0.60
C ARG A 196 3.63 -8.07 -0.45
N GLN A 197 3.48 -9.15 0.28
CA GLN A 197 4.48 -10.20 0.36
C GLN A 197 3.92 -11.49 -0.21
N LEU A 198 4.58 -12.02 -1.23
CA LEU A 198 4.39 -13.37 -1.74
C LEU A 198 5.46 -14.27 -1.12
N ARG A 199 5.12 -14.87 -0.01
CA ARG A 199 6.09 -15.58 0.85
C ARG A 199 6.78 -16.75 0.15
N ARG A 200 6.04 -17.54 -0.64
CA ARG A 200 6.63 -18.67 -1.39
C ARG A 200 7.61 -18.23 -2.48
N LEU A 201 7.44 -17.02 -3.03
CA LEU A 201 8.29 -16.46 -4.08
C LEU A 201 9.40 -15.59 -3.53
N ARG A 202 9.38 -15.30 -2.23
CA ARG A 202 10.28 -14.34 -1.54
C ARG A 202 10.21 -12.93 -2.15
N GLU A 203 9.03 -12.54 -2.58
CA GLU A 203 8.67 -11.23 -3.11
C GLU A 203 7.89 -10.41 -2.09
#